data_6153b09ad2a288358c09595077706133
#
_entry.id   6153b09ad2a288358c09595077706133
#
_cell.length_a   1.000
_cell.length_b   1.000
_cell.length_c   1.000
_cell.angle_alpha   90.00
_cell.angle_beta   90.00
_cell.angle_gamma   90.00
#
_symmetry.space_group_name_H-M   'P 1'
#
loop_
_entity.id
_entity.type
_entity.pdbx_description
1 polymer ?
#
loop_
_entity_poly.entity_id
_entity_poly.type
_entity_poly.pdbx_seq_one_letter_code
_entity_poly.pdbx_strand_id
1 'polypeptide(L)'
;RAQQHCMVPRKGSPMIAMKVIQDFGNRVLEKNQIPIIFPEGTRTRDGNVGKFYSAGFRKLCESTNLPVVACALDGGYQIRDLKNIMTNLKNGCYRVKIMKIFDCPKSKEDEQFILDESKRLIQEQLESWRQISTDQM
;
A
#
# COMPACT_ATOMS: atom_id res chain seq x y z
N ARG A 1 -17.36 8.88 -10.95
CA ARG A 1 -16.31 9.82 -10.48
C ARG A 1 -14.96 9.17 -10.74
N ALA A 2 -14.12 9.82 -11.55
CA ALA A 2 -12.76 9.34 -11.78
C ALA A 2 -11.98 9.32 -10.46
N GLN A 3 -11.26 8.22 -10.19
CA GLN A 3 -10.38 8.14 -9.03
C GLN A 3 -9.26 9.19 -9.17
N GLN A 4 -9.04 9.98 -8.13
CA GLN A 4 -8.03 11.04 -8.14
C GLN A 4 -6.68 10.48 -7.71
N HIS A 5 -6.01 9.79 -8.63
CA HIS A 5 -4.66 9.24 -8.39
C HIS A 5 -3.62 10.37 -8.23
N CYS A 6 -2.64 10.12 -7.37
CA CYS A 6 -1.43 10.92 -7.29
C CYS A 6 -0.40 10.35 -8.27
N MET A 7 -0.09 11.09 -9.32
CA MET A 7 0.91 10.69 -10.32
C MET A 7 2.30 11.14 -9.89
N VAL A 8 3.04 10.27 -9.20
CA VAL A 8 4.41 10.56 -8.78
C VAL A 8 5.38 10.24 -9.92
N PRO A 9 6.19 11.19 -10.39
CA PRO A 9 7.14 10.95 -11.48
C PRO A 9 8.21 9.93 -11.04
N ARG A 10 8.44 8.91 -11.87
CA ARG A 10 9.48 7.89 -11.62
C ARG A 10 10.88 8.35 -12.02
N LYS A 11 10.97 9.33 -12.90
CA LYS A 11 12.22 9.95 -13.36
C LYS A 11 12.17 11.44 -13.03
N GLY A 12 13.25 11.99 -12.48
CA GLY A 12 13.32 13.40 -12.12
C GLY A 12 13.92 13.62 -10.74
N SER A 13 13.87 14.86 -10.28
CA SER A 13 14.37 15.24 -8.96
C SER A 13 13.49 14.66 -7.85
N PRO A 14 14.08 14.06 -6.80
CA PRO A 14 13.36 13.62 -5.60
C PRO A 14 12.52 14.75 -4.97
N MET A 15 12.96 15.99 -5.10
CA MET A 15 12.27 17.17 -4.59
C MET A 15 10.91 17.38 -5.27
N ILE A 16 10.83 17.15 -6.59
CA ILE A 16 9.57 17.22 -7.34
C ILE A 16 8.60 16.14 -6.87
N ALA A 17 9.09 14.91 -6.69
CA ALA A 17 8.27 13.82 -6.18
C ALA A 17 7.69 14.12 -4.78
N MET A 18 8.50 14.67 -3.88
CA MET A 18 8.06 15.06 -2.54
C MET A 18 7.03 16.19 -2.57
N LYS A 19 7.20 17.18 -3.46
CA LYS A 19 6.22 18.25 -3.65
C LYS A 19 4.88 17.71 -4.14
N VAL A 20 4.88 16.79 -5.11
CA VAL A 20 3.66 16.16 -5.62
C VAL A 20 2.92 15.41 -4.52
N ILE A 21 3.64 14.71 -3.64
CA ILE A 21 3.03 13.99 -2.50
C ILE A 21 2.47 14.99 -1.48
N GLN A 22 3.15 16.09 -1.22
CA GLN A 22 2.64 17.15 -0.33
C GLN A 22 1.36 17.77 -0.87
N ASP A 23 1.33 18.13 -2.14
CA ASP A 23 0.15 18.70 -2.82
C ASP A 23 -1.03 17.70 -2.81
N PHE A 24 -0.71 16.41 -2.92
CA PHE A 24 -1.70 15.34 -2.76
C PHE A 24 -2.24 15.29 -1.33
N GLY A 25 -1.41 15.36 -0.30
CA GLY A 25 -1.81 15.40 1.10
C GLY A 25 -2.74 16.58 1.40
N ASN A 26 -2.41 17.77 0.93
CA ASN A 26 -3.25 18.96 1.07
C ASN A 26 -4.62 18.76 0.44
N ARG A 27 -4.68 18.22 -0.78
CA ARG A 27 -5.93 17.90 -1.47
C ARG A 27 -6.77 16.86 -0.73
N VAL A 28 -6.13 15.86 -0.10
CA VAL A 28 -6.80 14.85 0.72
C VAL A 28 -7.56 15.51 1.87
N LEU A 29 -6.92 16.45 2.57
CA LEU A 29 -7.54 17.19 3.66
C LEU A 29 -8.67 18.11 3.17
N GLU A 30 -8.42 18.90 2.12
CA GLU A 30 -9.43 19.83 1.54
C GLU A 30 -10.70 19.12 1.08
N LYS A 31 -10.57 17.90 0.55
CA LYS A 31 -11.68 17.11 0.00
C LYS A 31 -12.22 16.05 0.95
N ASN A 32 -11.70 16.00 2.18
CA ASN A 32 -12.05 14.99 3.17
C ASN A 32 -11.97 13.57 2.60
N GLN A 33 -10.85 13.22 1.99
CA GLN A 33 -10.57 11.93 1.33
C GLN A 33 -9.70 11.05 2.21
N ILE A 34 -9.74 9.74 1.96
CA ILE A 34 -8.85 8.76 2.57
C ILE A 34 -7.76 8.42 1.56
N PRO A 35 -6.48 8.74 1.82
CA PRO A 35 -5.39 8.38 0.93
C PRO A 35 -5.04 6.91 1.06
N ILE A 36 -4.74 6.25 -0.05
CA ILE A 36 -4.18 4.89 -0.07
C ILE A 36 -2.77 4.97 -0.64
N ILE A 37 -1.82 4.39 0.07
CA ILE A 37 -0.42 4.30 -0.37
C ILE A 37 0.05 2.85 -0.38
N PHE A 38 0.81 2.49 -1.41
CA PHE A 38 1.51 1.22 -1.50
C PHE A 38 3.01 1.49 -1.30
N PRO A 39 3.55 1.25 -0.10
CA PRO A 39 4.94 1.63 0.21
C PRO A 39 5.98 0.81 -0.56
N GLU A 40 5.60 -0.26 -1.21
CA GLU A 40 6.45 -1.04 -2.11
C GLU A 40 6.80 -0.27 -3.41
N GLY A 41 6.02 0.73 -3.79
CA GLY A 41 6.22 1.52 -5.00
C GLY A 41 6.02 0.76 -6.32
N THR A 42 5.79 -0.54 -6.26
CA THR A 42 5.54 -1.41 -7.41
C THR A 42 4.60 -2.55 -7.03
N ARG A 43 4.04 -3.23 -8.01
CA ARG A 43 3.27 -4.46 -7.78
C ARG A 43 4.24 -5.63 -7.59
N THR A 44 3.96 -6.48 -6.61
CA THR A 44 4.70 -7.73 -6.45
C THR A 44 4.53 -8.64 -7.67
N ARG A 45 5.55 -9.47 -7.94
CA ARG A 45 5.54 -10.43 -9.04
C ARG A 45 5.24 -11.85 -8.59
N ASP A 46 5.59 -12.16 -7.37
CA ASP A 46 5.50 -13.48 -6.74
C ASP A 46 4.48 -13.54 -5.61
N GLY A 47 3.82 -12.41 -5.33
CA GLY A 47 2.87 -12.27 -4.23
C GLY A 47 3.51 -12.02 -2.87
N ASN A 48 4.83 -11.96 -2.75
CA ASN A 48 5.49 -11.67 -1.48
C ASN A 48 5.56 -10.15 -1.22
N VAL A 49 5.64 -9.77 0.05
CA VAL A 49 5.82 -8.38 0.43
C VAL A 49 7.23 -7.92 0.10
N GLY A 50 7.33 -6.92 -0.77
CA GLY A 50 8.58 -6.34 -1.17
C GLY A 50 9.20 -5.40 -0.12
N LYS A 51 10.21 -4.65 -0.56
CA LYS A 51 10.81 -3.60 0.26
C LYS A 51 9.84 -2.43 0.40
N PHE A 52 9.66 -1.90 1.61
CA PHE A 52 8.92 -0.67 1.86
C PHE A 52 9.85 0.55 1.73
N TYR A 53 9.39 1.55 1.00
CA TYR A 53 10.07 2.85 0.84
C TYR A 53 9.39 3.88 1.71
N SER A 54 10.13 4.41 2.68
CA SER A 54 9.60 5.29 3.72
C SER A 54 9.35 6.74 3.27
N ALA A 55 10.07 7.24 2.27
CA ALA A 55 10.06 8.66 1.91
C ALA A 55 8.65 9.20 1.55
N GLY A 56 7.92 8.48 0.69
CA GLY A 56 6.56 8.88 0.31
C GLY A 56 5.56 8.76 1.45
N PHE A 57 5.68 7.72 2.25
CA PHE A 57 4.85 7.50 3.43
C PHE A 57 5.05 8.63 4.46
N ARG A 58 6.30 8.94 4.82
CA ARG A 58 6.63 10.02 5.74
C ARG A 58 6.08 11.35 5.28
N LYS A 59 6.31 11.69 4.00
CA LYS A 59 5.84 12.96 3.44
C LYS A 59 4.31 13.07 3.47
N LEU A 60 3.60 11.97 3.25
CA LEU A 60 2.15 11.95 3.35
C LEU A 60 1.67 12.11 4.80
N CYS A 61 2.29 11.42 5.76
CA CYS A 61 1.98 11.57 7.18
C CYS A 61 2.20 13.02 7.66
N GLU A 62 3.35 13.62 7.34
CA GLU A 62 3.66 15.01 7.63
C GLU A 62 2.62 15.99 7.06
N SER A 63 2.10 15.70 5.86
CA SER A 63 1.15 16.59 5.16
C SER A 63 -0.28 16.47 5.68
N THR A 64 -0.66 15.32 6.24
CA THR A 64 -2.07 15.03 6.55
C THR A 64 -2.38 14.90 8.03
N ASN A 65 -1.40 14.51 8.86
CA ASN A 65 -1.59 14.21 10.28
C ASN A 65 -2.76 13.24 10.55
N LEU A 66 -2.96 12.25 9.67
CA LEU A 66 -4.02 11.25 9.79
C LEU A 66 -3.50 9.99 10.50
N PRO A 67 -4.37 9.24 11.20
CA PRO A 67 -4.05 7.90 11.66
C PRO A 67 -3.78 6.96 10.49
N VAL A 68 -2.99 5.92 10.72
CA VAL A 68 -2.57 4.97 9.68
C VAL A 68 -3.27 3.63 9.86
N VAL A 69 -3.88 3.13 8.80
CA VAL A 69 -4.52 1.81 8.78
C VAL A 69 -3.70 0.87 7.90
N ALA A 70 -3.10 -0.15 8.49
CA ALA A 70 -2.41 -1.20 7.75
C ALA A 70 -3.41 -2.23 7.23
N CYS A 71 -3.36 -2.50 5.91
CA CYS A 71 -4.21 -3.48 5.26
C CYS A 71 -3.38 -4.50 4.49
N ALA A 72 -3.67 -5.78 4.66
CA ALA A 72 -3.16 -6.84 3.81
C ALA A 72 -4.05 -6.99 2.56
N LEU A 73 -3.42 -7.12 1.40
CA LEU A 73 -4.07 -7.28 0.11
C LEU A 73 -3.43 -8.44 -0.64
N ASP A 74 -4.21 -9.42 -1.09
CA ASP A 74 -3.73 -10.57 -1.86
C ASP A 74 -4.56 -10.79 -3.13
N GLY A 75 -3.99 -11.56 -4.07
CA GLY A 75 -4.66 -11.93 -5.33
C GLY A 75 -4.37 -11.00 -6.51
N GLY A 76 -3.97 -9.74 -6.28
CA GLY A 76 -3.71 -8.78 -7.35
C GLY A 76 -2.56 -9.16 -8.29
N TYR A 77 -1.60 -9.95 -7.85
CA TYR A 77 -0.48 -10.42 -8.68
C TYR A 77 -0.89 -11.44 -9.74
N GLN A 78 -1.98 -12.17 -9.51
CA GLN A 78 -2.50 -13.19 -10.42
C GLN A 78 -3.07 -12.60 -11.71
N ILE A 79 -3.54 -11.35 -11.68
CA ILE A 79 -4.08 -10.63 -12.84
C ILE A 79 -3.07 -9.71 -13.52
N ARG A 80 -1.78 -9.92 -13.28
CA ARG A 80 -0.70 -9.10 -13.85
C ARG A 80 -0.55 -9.27 -15.36
N ASP A 81 -0.68 -10.49 -15.85
CA ASP A 81 -0.49 -10.84 -17.25
C ASP A 81 -1.79 -10.74 -18.03
N LEU A 82 -1.81 -9.88 -19.05
CA LEU A 82 -2.96 -9.70 -19.95
C LEU A 82 -3.38 -11.01 -20.63
N LYS A 83 -2.42 -11.91 -20.92
CA LYS A 83 -2.70 -13.22 -21.54
C LYS A 83 -3.53 -14.15 -20.65
N ASN A 84 -3.37 -14.04 -19.34
CA ASN A 84 -4.02 -14.92 -18.36
C ASN A 84 -5.14 -14.19 -17.57
N ILE A 85 -5.42 -12.92 -17.92
CA ILE A 85 -6.35 -12.10 -17.14
C ILE A 85 -7.76 -12.73 -17.10
N MET A 86 -8.25 -13.24 -18.24
CA MET A 86 -9.59 -13.84 -18.32
C MET A 86 -9.72 -15.11 -17.47
N THR A 87 -8.71 -15.96 -17.48
CA THR A 87 -8.68 -17.20 -16.67
C THR A 87 -8.52 -16.88 -15.19
N ASN A 88 -7.62 -15.96 -14.88
CA ASN A 88 -7.30 -15.61 -13.50
C ASN A 88 -8.40 -14.76 -12.83
N LEU A 89 -9.13 -13.92 -13.58
CA LEU A 89 -10.31 -13.22 -13.06
C LEU A 89 -11.44 -14.19 -12.69
N LYS A 90 -11.64 -15.25 -13.48
CA LYS A 90 -12.70 -16.22 -13.22
C LYS A 90 -12.41 -17.07 -11.97
N ASN A 91 -11.15 -17.42 -11.73
CA ASN A 91 -10.74 -18.34 -10.68
C ASN A 91 -9.96 -17.64 -9.54
N GLY A 92 -9.64 -16.35 -9.70
CA GLY A 92 -8.86 -15.58 -8.73
C GLY A 92 -9.67 -15.16 -7.50
N CYS A 93 -9.08 -15.30 -6.34
CA CYS A 93 -9.62 -14.79 -5.08
C CYS A 93 -8.90 -13.49 -4.72
N TYR A 94 -9.64 -12.42 -4.55
CA TYR A 94 -9.12 -11.14 -4.06
C TYR A 94 -9.45 -10.99 -2.58
N ARG A 95 -8.42 -10.88 -1.75
CA ARG A 95 -8.57 -10.83 -0.29
C ARG A 95 -8.06 -9.50 0.23
N VAL A 96 -8.82 -8.87 1.12
CA VAL A 96 -8.43 -7.65 1.83
C VAL A 96 -8.73 -7.84 3.31
N LYS A 97 -7.79 -7.46 4.18
CA LYS A 97 -7.97 -7.49 5.63
C LYS A 97 -7.31 -6.30 6.28
N ILE A 98 -8.03 -5.63 7.17
CA ILE A 98 -7.46 -4.63 8.07
C ILE A 98 -6.65 -5.36 9.13
N MET A 99 -5.37 -5.00 9.25
CA MET A 99 -4.44 -5.63 10.19
C MET A 99 -4.36 -4.88 11.50
N LYS A 100 -4.12 -3.58 11.42
CA LYS A 100 -3.93 -2.73 12.60
C LYS A 100 -4.21 -1.27 12.27
N ILE A 101 -4.73 -0.55 13.25
CA ILE A 101 -4.89 0.89 13.22
C ILE A 101 -3.84 1.49 14.15
N PHE A 102 -3.06 2.42 13.65
CA PHE A 102 -2.06 3.17 14.40
C PHE A 102 -2.53 4.61 14.53
N ASP A 103 -2.21 5.23 15.67
CA ASP A 103 -2.37 6.66 15.84
C ASP A 103 -1.49 7.43 14.84
N CYS A 104 -1.80 8.70 14.66
CA CYS A 104 -1.00 9.58 13.83
C CYS A 104 0.47 9.60 14.34
N PRO A 105 1.46 9.24 13.49
CA PRO A 105 2.87 9.26 13.91
C PRO A 105 3.31 10.69 14.26
N LYS A 106 4.07 10.81 15.33
CA LYS A 106 4.58 12.09 15.85
C LYS A 106 6.08 12.26 15.66
N SER A 107 6.78 11.17 15.36
CA SER A 107 8.23 11.15 15.18
C SER A 107 8.64 10.26 13.99
N LYS A 108 9.89 10.39 13.56
CA LYS A 108 10.45 9.51 12.51
C LYS A 108 10.56 8.05 13.00
N GLU A 109 10.74 7.87 14.28
CA GLU A 109 10.78 6.57 14.94
C GLU A 109 9.40 5.90 14.87
N ASP A 110 8.32 6.66 15.16
CA ASP A 110 6.95 6.17 15.02
C ASP A 110 6.63 5.77 13.57
N GLU A 111 7.02 6.60 12.61
CA GLU A 111 6.81 6.32 11.19
C GLU A 111 7.54 5.05 10.74
N GLN A 112 8.77 4.85 11.19
CA GLN A 112 9.54 3.64 10.89
C GLN A 112 8.92 2.41 11.56
N PHE A 113 8.54 2.53 12.82
CA PHE A 113 7.86 1.46 13.55
C PHE A 113 6.56 1.04 12.85
N ILE A 114 5.73 2.01 12.41
CA ILE A 114 4.49 1.72 11.69
C ILE A 114 4.77 0.96 10.40
N LEU A 115 5.79 1.35 9.64
CA LEU A 115 6.16 0.65 8.39
C LEU A 115 6.64 -0.78 8.65
N ASP A 116 7.52 -0.97 9.63
CA ASP A 116 8.10 -2.27 9.94
C ASP A 116 7.04 -3.23 10.51
N GLU A 117 6.22 -2.75 11.43
CA GLU A 117 5.13 -3.53 12.02
C GLU A 117 4.05 -3.85 10.97
N SER A 118 3.68 -2.90 10.11
CA SER A 118 2.75 -3.14 9.02
C SER A 118 3.27 -4.21 8.06
N LYS A 119 4.55 -4.15 7.70
CA LYS A 119 5.18 -5.14 6.84
C LYS A 119 5.14 -6.53 7.45
N ARG A 120 5.49 -6.66 8.73
CA ARG A 120 5.45 -7.92 9.49
C ARG A 120 4.05 -8.52 9.50
N LEU A 121 3.05 -7.74 9.90
CA LEU A 121 1.66 -8.17 10.00
C LEU A 121 1.10 -8.60 8.64
N ILE A 122 1.39 -7.85 7.58
CA ILE A 122 0.94 -8.17 6.22
C ILE A 122 1.58 -9.47 5.75
N GLN A 123 2.88 -9.67 5.98
CA GLN A 123 3.59 -10.89 5.59
C GLN A 123 3.01 -12.13 6.29
N GLU A 124 2.81 -12.06 7.60
CA GLU A 124 2.19 -13.14 8.39
C GLU A 124 0.78 -13.49 7.89
N GLN A 125 -0.01 -12.47 7.55
CA GLN A 125 -1.36 -12.70 7.02
C GLN A 125 -1.34 -13.35 5.64
N LEU A 126 -0.44 -12.95 4.76
CA LEU A 126 -0.29 -13.57 3.43
C LEU A 126 0.13 -15.04 3.54
N GLU A 127 1.04 -15.36 4.44
CA GLU A 127 1.48 -16.73 4.72
C GLU A 127 0.31 -17.58 5.24
N SER A 128 -0.46 -17.06 6.19
CA SER A 128 -1.67 -17.73 6.71
C SER A 128 -2.68 -18.02 5.61
N TRP A 129 -2.94 -17.08 4.72
CA TRP A 129 -3.89 -17.28 3.61
C TRP A 129 -3.43 -18.34 2.61
N ARG A 130 -2.12 -18.51 2.42
CA ARG A 130 -1.55 -19.51 1.50
C ARG A 130 -1.54 -20.90 2.09
N GLN A 131 -1.28 -21.04 3.38
CA GLN A 131 -1.36 -22.31 4.08
C GLN A 131 -2.78 -22.90 3.98
N ILE A 132 -3.82 -22.10 4.27
CA ILE A 132 -5.22 -22.53 4.16
C ILE A 132 -5.57 -22.98 2.73
N SER A 133 -5.02 -22.31 1.73
CA SER A 133 -5.27 -22.67 0.32
C SER A 133 -4.60 -23.98 -0.09
N THR A 134 -3.52 -24.38 0.56
CA THR A 134 -2.81 -25.65 0.31
C THR A 134 -3.53 -26.83 0.98
N ASP A 135 -4.10 -26.62 2.16
CA ASP A 135 -4.81 -27.67 2.92
C ASP A 135 -6.19 -28.02 2.34
N GLN A 136 -6.71 -27.21 1.41
CA GLN A 136 -8.01 -27.41 0.76
C GLN A 136 -7.91 -28.06 -0.64
N MET A 137 -6.72 -28.36 -1.12
CA MET A 137 -6.47 -29.11 -2.35
C MET A 137 -6.13 -30.56 -2.07
#